data_de10b4979dfd36e08453812676b3f3a8
#
_entry.id   de10b4979dfd36e08453812676b3f3a8
#
_cell.length_a   1.000
_cell.length_b   1.000
_cell.length_c   1.000
_cell.angle_alpha   90.00
_cell.angle_beta   90.00
_cell.angle_gamma   90.00
#
_symmetry.space_group_name_H-M   'P 1'
#
loop_
_entity.id
_entity.type
_entity.pdbx_description
1 polymer ?
#
loop_
_entity_poly.entity_id
_entity_poly.type
_entity_poly.pdbx_seq_one_letter_code
_entity_poly.pdbx_strand_id
1 'polypeptide(L)'
;MQYSAGIIPFRINEENKMEFFVGHPGGKKWEKQDYWALLKGGVENDEDWLTTAIREFKEESSFSLDEYNKKSFIPLGSVIQNPRKIVVAFGIYCPHIIESECYSNIADNGLNPEIDRYRWMTYDVLKEKTHKKHLIFYEKLIELENEYKNNK
;
A
#
# COMPACT_ATOMS: atom_id res chain seq x y z
N MET A 1 -21.96 2.76 0.14
CA MET A 1 -20.67 2.39 -0.43
C MET A 1 -19.55 3.15 0.28
N GLN A 2 -18.58 2.44 0.81
CA GLN A 2 -17.44 3.08 1.47
C GLN A 2 -16.26 3.15 0.51
N TYR A 3 -15.55 4.26 0.55
CA TYR A 3 -14.36 4.47 -0.26
C TYR A 3 -13.12 4.51 0.62
N SER A 4 -12.11 3.73 0.25
CA SER A 4 -10.79 3.79 0.86
C SER A 4 -9.77 4.14 -0.21
N ALA A 5 -8.71 4.81 0.19
CA ALA A 5 -7.63 5.13 -0.73
C ALA A 5 -6.30 4.72 -0.11
N GLY A 6 -5.38 4.23 -0.92
CA GLY A 6 -4.11 3.76 -0.44
C GLY A 6 -2.96 3.96 -1.41
N ILE A 7 -1.77 3.72 -0.90
CA ILE A 7 -0.51 3.89 -1.63
C ILE A 7 0.19 2.55 -1.76
N ILE A 8 0.75 2.30 -2.92
CA ILE A 8 1.64 1.16 -3.16
C ILE A 8 3.02 1.71 -3.52
N PRO A 9 3.92 1.83 -2.55
CA PRO A 9 5.32 2.13 -2.86
C PRO A 9 5.95 0.95 -3.58
N PHE A 10 6.80 1.23 -4.55
CA PHE A 10 7.53 0.18 -5.25
C PHE A 10 8.99 0.58 -5.42
N ARG A 11 9.82 -0.43 -5.63
CA ARG A 11 11.26 -0.27 -5.88
C ARG A 11 11.72 -1.39 -6.81
N ILE A 12 12.93 -1.22 -7.34
CA ILE A 12 13.60 -2.29 -8.09
C ILE A 12 14.69 -2.85 -7.20
N ASN A 13 14.65 -4.15 -6.93
CA ASN A 13 15.61 -4.78 -6.02
C ASN A 13 16.93 -5.13 -6.72
N GLU A 14 17.87 -5.72 -5.97
CA GLU A 14 19.19 -6.05 -6.49
C GLU A 14 19.15 -7.12 -7.58
N GLU A 15 18.10 -7.92 -7.61
CA GLU A 15 17.89 -8.92 -8.67
C GLU A 15 17.17 -8.35 -9.88
N ASN A 16 17.02 -7.02 -9.92
CA ASN A 16 16.36 -6.31 -11.01
C ASN A 16 14.88 -6.64 -11.16
N LYS A 17 14.21 -6.90 -10.03
CA LYS A 17 12.78 -7.18 -9.98
C LYS A 17 12.05 -6.10 -9.20
N MET A 18 10.82 -5.82 -9.60
CA MET A 18 9.98 -4.86 -8.87
C MET A 18 9.45 -5.49 -7.58
N GLU A 19 9.56 -4.75 -6.50
CA GLU A 19 8.99 -5.12 -5.21
C GLU A 19 8.00 -4.07 -4.75
N PHE A 20 6.99 -4.50 -4.02
CA PHE A 20 5.93 -3.65 -3.49
C PHE A 20 5.97 -3.66 -1.97
N PHE A 21 5.79 -2.48 -1.38
CA PHE A 21 5.74 -2.34 0.06
C PHE A 21 4.32 -2.59 0.55
N VAL A 22 4.15 -3.58 1.43
CA VAL A 22 2.84 -4.00 1.92
C VAL A 22 2.89 -4.21 3.43
N GLY A 23 1.72 -4.21 4.05
CA GLY A 23 1.57 -4.39 5.49
C GLY A 23 0.72 -5.59 5.84
N HIS A 24 0.98 -6.14 7.00
CA HIS A 24 0.19 -7.21 7.59
C HIS A 24 -0.79 -6.60 8.60
N PRO A 25 -2.09 -6.85 8.45
CA PRO A 25 -3.07 -6.30 9.39
C PRO A 25 -2.84 -6.82 10.80
N GLY A 26 -3.01 -5.95 11.80
CA GLY A 26 -2.86 -6.32 13.18
C GLY A 26 -4.15 -6.90 13.77
N GLY A 27 -4.03 -7.49 14.95
CA GLY A 27 -5.15 -8.04 15.71
C GLY A 27 -5.31 -9.53 15.54
N LYS A 28 -6.14 -10.11 16.42
CA LYS A 28 -6.30 -11.56 16.51
C LYS A 28 -6.81 -12.21 15.23
N LYS A 29 -7.70 -11.52 14.52
CA LYS A 29 -8.25 -12.06 13.28
C LYS A 29 -7.18 -12.39 12.27
N TRP A 30 -6.12 -11.59 12.21
CA TRP A 30 -5.08 -11.70 11.21
C TRP A 30 -3.79 -12.34 11.71
N GLU A 31 -3.67 -12.51 13.02
CA GLU A 31 -2.43 -12.91 13.69
C GLU A 31 -1.72 -14.12 13.04
N LYS A 32 -2.49 -15.12 12.64
CA LYS A 32 -1.94 -16.35 12.07
C LYS A 32 -2.12 -16.44 10.56
N GLN A 33 -2.63 -15.39 9.94
CA GLN A 33 -2.85 -15.39 8.50
C GLN A 33 -1.70 -14.76 7.77
N ASP A 34 -1.28 -15.39 6.70
CA ASP A 34 -0.22 -14.87 5.83
C ASP A 34 -0.85 -13.98 4.77
N TYR A 35 -1.47 -12.88 5.23
CA TYR A 35 -2.18 -11.93 4.38
C TYR A 35 -1.50 -10.58 4.43
N TRP A 36 -1.24 -10.00 3.27
CA TRP A 36 -0.51 -8.74 3.12
C TRP A 36 -1.23 -7.87 2.11
N ALA A 37 -1.26 -6.58 2.36
CA ALA A 37 -1.99 -5.66 1.49
C ALA A 37 -1.39 -4.26 1.51
N LEU A 38 -1.80 -3.46 0.50
CA LEU A 38 -1.45 -2.04 0.49
C LEU A 38 -2.02 -1.35 1.72
N LEU A 39 -1.31 -0.34 2.21
CA LEU A 39 -1.78 0.49 3.31
C LEU A 39 -2.83 1.45 2.79
N LYS A 40 -4.00 1.48 3.40
CA LYS A 40 -5.14 2.26 2.94
C LYS A 40 -6.10 2.55 4.07
N GLY A 41 -6.96 3.53 3.86
CA GLY A 41 -8.02 3.83 4.83
C GLY A 41 -9.10 4.71 4.24
N GLY A 42 -10.09 5.01 5.06
CA GLY A 42 -11.29 5.71 4.65
C GLY A 42 -11.09 7.19 4.38
N VAL A 43 -11.83 7.69 3.40
CA VAL A 43 -11.86 9.12 3.09
C VAL A 43 -12.54 9.89 4.21
N GLU A 44 -11.96 11.00 4.64
CA GLU A 44 -12.49 11.85 5.69
C GLU A 44 -12.69 13.29 5.19
N ASN A 45 -13.71 13.98 5.72
CA ASN A 45 -13.88 15.43 5.59
C ASN A 45 -13.67 15.98 4.18
N ASP A 46 -14.25 15.34 3.18
CA ASP A 46 -14.16 15.78 1.78
C ASP A 46 -12.75 15.80 1.21
N GLU A 47 -11.83 15.04 1.81
CA GLU A 47 -10.50 14.85 1.22
C GLU A 47 -10.62 14.28 -0.19
N ASP A 48 -9.69 14.66 -1.06
CA ASP A 48 -9.56 13.91 -2.31
C ASP A 48 -8.84 12.59 -2.04
N TRP A 49 -8.89 11.68 -3.00
CA TRP A 49 -8.37 10.32 -2.80
C TRP A 49 -6.86 10.30 -2.56
N LEU A 50 -6.09 11.13 -3.24
CA LEU A 50 -4.63 11.15 -3.03
C LEU A 50 -4.29 11.69 -1.65
N THR A 51 -4.97 12.73 -1.19
CA THR A 51 -4.79 13.27 0.17
C THR A 51 -5.07 12.19 1.21
N THR A 52 -6.19 11.47 1.05
CA THR A 52 -6.53 10.35 1.94
C THR A 52 -5.43 9.29 1.93
N ALA A 53 -4.99 8.89 0.75
CA ALA A 53 -3.99 7.84 0.61
C ALA A 53 -2.67 8.21 1.29
N ILE A 54 -2.21 9.45 1.11
CA ILE A 54 -0.98 9.93 1.74
C ILE A 54 -1.12 9.99 3.26
N ARG A 55 -2.25 10.50 3.76
CA ARG A 55 -2.52 10.56 5.19
C ARG A 55 -2.55 9.18 5.83
N GLU A 56 -3.29 8.27 5.23
CA GLU A 56 -3.41 6.90 5.74
C GLU A 56 -2.07 6.17 5.72
N PHE A 57 -1.27 6.40 4.68
CA PHE A 57 0.04 5.77 4.61
C PHE A 57 0.92 6.19 5.79
N LYS A 58 0.89 7.48 6.13
CA LYS A 58 1.65 8.00 7.27
C LYS A 58 1.14 7.43 8.59
N GLU A 59 -0.18 7.37 8.77
CA GLU A 59 -0.78 6.83 9.98
C GLU A 59 -0.42 5.36 10.19
N GLU A 60 -0.34 4.59 9.11
CA GLU A 60 -0.13 3.16 9.18
C GLU A 60 1.33 2.72 9.06
N SER A 61 2.24 3.61 8.67
CA SER A 61 3.67 3.26 8.53
C SER A 61 4.60 4.22 9.24
N SER A 62 4.13 5.39 9.62
CA SER A 62 4.93 6.50 10.14
C SER A 62 5.90 7.10 9.13
N PHE A 63 5.82 6.68 7.88
CA PHE A 63 6.64 7.22 6.80
C PHE A 63 5.84 8.31 6.06
N SER A 64 6.40 9.52 5.98
CA SER A 64 5.73 10.63 5.32
C SER A 64 6.05 10.69 3.83
N LEU A 65 4.99 10.81 3.03
CA LEU A 65 5.10 11.03 1.59
C LEU A 65 4.77 12.48 1.23
N ASP A 66 4.66 13.37 2.21
CA ASP A 66 4.24 14.77 2.00
C ASP A 66 5.20 15.55 1.12
N GLU A 67 6.49 15.20 1.12
CA GLU A 67 7.50 15.90 0.34
C GLU A 67 7.56 15.45 -1.12
N TYR A 68 6.89 14.36 -1.46
CA TYR A 68 6.87 13.88 -2.82
C TYR A 68 5.96 14.76 -3.68
N ASN A 69 6.41 15.05 -4.90
CA ASN A 69 5.61 15.79 -5.85
C ASN A 69 4.35 14.99 -6.19
N LYS A 70 3.19 15.65 -6.17
CA LYS A 70 1.92 14.97 -6.48
C LYS A 70 1.94 14.30 -7.85
N LYS A 71 2.69 14.83 -8.79
CA LYS A 71 2.81 14.25 -10.14
C LYS A 71 3.59 12.94 -10.16
N SER A 72 4.32 12.64 -9.08
CA SER A 72 5.06 11.38 -8.96
C SER A 72 4.17 10.21 -8.60
N PHE A 73 2.95 10.48 -8.11
CA PHE A 73 2.00 9.43 -7.77
C PHE A 73 1.28 8.95 -9.02
N ILE A 74 1.26 7.66 -9.22
CA ILE A 74 0.69 7.02 -10.41
C ILE A 74 -0.72 6.55 -10.08
N PRO A 75 -1.78 7.16 -10.67
CA PRO A 75 -3.13 6.67 -10.44
C PRO A 75 -3.30 5.25 -10.98
N LEU A 76 -3.79 4.35 -10.16
CA LEU A 76 -4.00 2.95 -10.54
C LEU A 76 -5.49 2.61 -10.70
N GLY A 77 -6.36 3.59 -10.50
CA GLY A 77 -7.79 3.38 -10.61
C GLY A 77 -8.41 2.82 -9.34
N SER A 78 -9.55 2.19 -9.50
CA SER A 78 -10.31 1.67 -8.37
C SER A 78 -10.83 0.27 -8.65
N VAL A 79 -11.09 -0.48 -7.57
CA VAL A 79 -11.73 -1.79 -7.66
C VAL A 79 -12.84 -1.88 -6.62
N ILE A 80 -13.86 -2.65 -6.93
CA ILE A 80 -14.90 -3.01 -5.96
C ILE A 80 -14.39 -4.22 -5.21
N GLN A 81 -13.93 -4.00 -3.97
CA GLN A 81 -13.36 -5.08 -3.15
C GLN A 81 -14.44 -6.05 -2.68
N ASN A 82 -15.59 -5.50 -2.28
CA ASN A 82 -16.77 -6.25 -1.88
C ASN A 82 -18.00 -5.34 -2.10
N PRO A 83 -19.23 -5.82 -1.92
CA PRO A 83 -20.42 -5.01 -2.22
C PRO A 83 -20.50 -3.66 -1.48
N ARG A 84 -19.71 -3.47 -0.43
CA ARG A 84 -19.78 -2.25 0.39
C ARG A 84 -18.54 -1.36 0.27
N LYS A 85 -17.49 -1.83 -0.43
CA LYS A 85 -16.21 -1.13 -0.37
C LYS A 85 -15.55 -1.01 -1.73
N ILE A 86 -15.18 0.23 -2.05
CA ILE A 86 -14.36 0.54 -3.23
C ILE A 86 -12.98 0.98 -2.72
N VAL A 87 -11.94 0.45 -3.35
CA VAL A 87 -10.55 0.82 -3.03
C VAL A 87 -9.94 1.55 -4.21
N VAL A 88 -9.39 2.73 -3.95
CA VAL A 88 -8.67 3.54 -4.93
C VAL A 88 -7.18 3.47 -4.57
N ALA A 89 -6.31 3.26 -5.54
CA ALA A 89 -4.89 3.11 -5.25
C ALA A 89 -4.01 4.00 -6.13
N PHE A 90 -2.85 4.35 -5.58
CA PHE A 90 -1.81 5.11 -6.26
C PHE A 90 -0.48 4.41 -6.02
N GLY A 91 0.35 4.36 -7.05
CA GLY A 91 1.72 3.84 -6.90
C GLY A 91 2.71 4.98 -6.78
N ILE A 92 3.85 4.70 -6.18
CA ILE A 92 4.96 5.66 -6.12
C ILE A 92 6.29 4.93 -6.05
N TYR A 93 7.25 5.38 -6.86
CA TYR A 93 8.60 4.87 -6.76
C TYR A 93 9.22 5.44 -5.49
N CYS A 94 9.47 4.59 -4.51
CA CYS A 94 9.92 5.03 -3.19
C CYS A 94 10.78 3.94 -2.52
N PRO A 95 12.05 3.80 -2.93
CA PRO A 95 12.91 2.74 -2.42
C PRO A 95 13.46 2.98 -1.01
N HIS A 96 13.17 4.13 -0.41
CA HIS A 96 13.80 4.54 0.85
C HIS A 96 13.12 4.06 2.12
N ILE A 97 11.98 3.37 1.99
CA ILE A 97 11.24 2.90 3.17
C ILE A 97 11.97 1.70 3.77
N ILE A 98 12.28 1.79 5.06
CA ILE A 98 12.95 0.73 5.81
C ILE A 98 11.92 0.07 6.72
N GLU A 99 11.63 -1.21 6.49
CA GLU A 99 10.55 -1.92 7.20
C GLU A 99 10.69 -1.84 8.71
N SER A 100 11.92 -2.00 9.22
CA SER A 100 12.16 -2.01 10.66
C SER A 100 11.94 -0.67 11.34
N GLU A 101 11.83 0.42 10.56
CA GLU A 101 11.56 1.75 11.10
C GLU A 101 10.08 2.11 11.07
N CYS A 102 9.25 1.25 10.48
CA CYS A 102 7.82 1.52 10.34
C CYS A 102 7.05 1.09 11.58
N TYR A 103 6.02 1.86 11.90
CA TYR A 103 5.07 1.50 12.95
C TYR A 103 3.73 2.16 12.65
N SER A 104 2.67 1.58 13.15
CA SER A 104 1.31 2.02 12.87
C SER A 104 0.66 2.58 14.12
N ASN A 105 -0.30 3.49 13.92
CA ASN A 105 -1.17 3.93 15.00
C ASN A 105 -1.98 2.73 15.51
N ILE A 106 -2.53 2.90 16.71
CA ILE A 106 -3.37 1.86 17.33
C ILE A 106 -4.77 1.94 16.72
N ALA A 107 -5.35 0.78 16.42
CA ALA A 107 -6.71 0.69 15.91
C ALA A 107 -7.72 1.19 16.96
N ASP A 108 -8.94 1.48 16.51
CA ASP A 108 -9.99 2.04 17.36
C ASP A 108 -10.28 1.23 18.63
N ASN A 109 -10.02 -0.08 18.61
CA ASN A 109 -10.20 -0.91 19.78
C ASN A 109 -9.16 -0.65 20.89
N GLY A 110 -8.12 0.15 20.61
CA GLY A 110 -7.11 0.53 21.57
C GLY A 110 -6.14 -0.57 21.98
N LEU A 111 -6.20 -1.74 21.36
CA LEU A 111 -5.45 -2.93 21.79
C LEU A 111 -4.32 -3.32 20.85
N ASN A 112 -4.49 -3.09 19.55
CA ASN A 112 -3.53 -3.57 18.56
C ASN A 112 -3.22 -2.50 17.53
N PRO A 113 -2.01 -2.47 16.95
CA PRO A 113 -1.74 -1.59 15.82
C PRO A 113 -2.58 -2.04 14.62
N GLU A 114 -2.91 -1.11 13.73
CA GLU A 114 -3.64 -1.45 12.51
C GLU A 114 -2.79 -2.31 11.58
N ILE A 115 -1.48 -2.03 11.56
CA ILE A 115 -0.50 -2.81 10.80
C ILE A 115 0.58 -3.25 11.80
N ASP A 116 0.88 -4.52 11.85
CA ASP A 116 1.84 -5.05 12.82
C ASP A 116 3.18 -5.47 12.19
N ARG A 117 3.23 -5.64 10.87
CA ARG A 117 4.46 -6.01 10.16
C ARG A 117 4.45 -5.40 8.78
N TYR A 118 5.64 -5.19 8.21
CA TYR A 118 5.83 -4.59 6.90
C TYR A 118 6.83 -5.41 6.11
N ARG A 119 6.60 -5.55 4.79
CA ARG A 119 7.51 -6.25 3.91
C ARG A 119 7.53 -5.68 2.49
N TRP A 120 8.68 -5.82 1.86
CA TRP A 120 8.79 -5.66 0.42
C TRP A 120 8.61 -7.03 -0.22
N MET A 121 7.70 -7.14 -1.17
CA MET A 121 7.40 -8.41 -1.85
C MET A 121 7.35 -8.23 -3.35
N THR A 122 7.91 -9.20 -4.08
CA THR A 122 7.71 -9.27 -5.53
C THR A 122 6.27 -9.71 -5.81
N TYR A 123 5.83 -9.51 -7.05
CA TYR A 123 4.48 -9.91 -7.45
C TYR A 123 4.25 -11.39 -7.25
N ASP A 124 5.23 -12.23 -7.61
CA ASP A 124 5.08 -13.69 -7.51
C ASP A 124 4.82 -14.15 -6.08
N VAL A 125 5.40 -13.48 -5.10
CA VAL A 125 5.15 -13.79 -3.69
C VAL A 125 3.82 -13.20 -3.26
N LEU A 126 3.57 -11.93 -3.59
CA LEU A 126 2.41 -11.18 -3.10
C LEU A 126 1.09 -11.71 -3.64
N LYS A 127 1.05 -12.16 -4.89
CA LYS A 127 -0.21 -12.56 -5.53
C LYS A 127 -0.96 -13.67 -4.80
N GLU A 128 -0.23 -14.51 -4.06
CA GLU A 128 -0.83 -15.60 -3.29
C GLU A 128 -1.25 -15.15 -1.89
N LYS A 129 -0.91 -13.93 -1.49
CA LYS A 129 -1.06 -13.46 -0.12
C LYS A 129 -1.94 -12.22 0.02
N THR A 130 -2.43 -11.66 -1.06
CA THR A 130 -3.23 -10.44 -1.03
C THR A 130 -4.63 -10.66 -1.58
N HIS A 131 -5.49 -9.67 -1.42
CA HIS A 131 -6.86 -9.74 -1.95
C HIS A 131 -6.81 -9.78 -3.48
N LYS A 132 -7.52 -10.74 -4.08
CA LYS A 132 -7.49 -10.95 -5.52
C LYS A 132 -7.93 -9.72 -6.31
N LYS A 133 -8.88 -8.96 -5.79
CA LYS A 133 -9.36 -7.74 -6.45
C LYS A 133 -8.27 -6.66 -6.55
N HIS A 134 -7.26 -6.70 -5.68
CA HIS A 134 -6.17 -5.73 -5.70
C HIS A 134 -5.10 -6.04 -6.74
N LEU A 135 -5.07 -7.25 -7.30
CA LEU A 135 -3.99 -7.67 -8.18
C LEU A 135 -3.80 -6.76 -9.38
N ILE A 136 -4.88 -6.21 -9.91
CA ILE A 136 -4.81 -5.31 -11.06
C ILE A 136 -3.93 -4.08 -10.77
N PHE A 137 -3.89 -3.60 -9.53
CA PHE A 137 -3.05 -2.46 -9.18
C PHE A 137 -1.58 -2.79 -9.38
N TYR A 138 -1.16 -3.95 -8.87
CA TYR A 138 0.25 -4.38 -8.96
C TYR A 138 0.62 -4.70 -10.40
N GLU A 139 -0.30 -5.30 -11.15
CA GLU A 139 -0.08 -5.61 -12.56
C GLU A 139 0.14 -4.35 -13.40
N LYS A 140 -0.60 -3.29 -13.10
CA LYS A 140 -0.41 -2.01 -13.79
C LYS A 140 0.98 -1.42 -13.51
N LEU A 141 1.48 -1.56 -12.30
CA LEU A 141 2.82 -1.08 -11.96
C LEU A 141 3.90 -1.90 -12.66
N ILE A 142 3.71 -3.21 -12.76
CA ILE A 142 4.65 -4.08 -13.48
C ILE A 142 4.81 -3.65 -14.94
N GLU A 143 3.74 -3.18 -15.58
CA GLU A 143 3.82 -2.67 -16.94
C GLU A 143 4.80 -1.51 -17.10
N LEU A 144 5.07 -0.79 -16.00
CA LEU A 144 6.00 0.33 -15.98
C LEU A 144 7.42 -0.07 -15.53
N GLU A 145 7.64 -1.34 -15.26
CA GLU A 145 8.87 -1.82 -14.63
C GLU A 145 10.13 -1.39 -15.38
N ASN A 146 10.13 -1.48 -16.69
CA ASN A 146 11.31 -1.15 -17.48
C ASN A 146 11.72 0.32 -17.38
N GLU A 147 10.78 1.22 -17.16
CA GLU A 147 11.08 2.63 -16.99
C GLU A 147 11.92 2.88 -15.74
N TYR A 148 11.67 2.10 -14.69
CA TYR A 148 12.33 2.26 -13.40
C TYR A 148 13.64 1.47 -13.32
N LYS A 149 13.73 0.37 -14.03
CA LYS A 149 14.97 -0.42 -14.09
C LYS A 149 16.11 0.38 -14.69
N ASN A 150 15.83 1.21 -15.66
CA ASN A 150 16.83 2.02 -16.33
C ASN A 150 17.32 3.20 -15.48
N ASN A 151 16.59 3.56 -14.43
CA ASN A 151 16.89 4.67 -13.54
C ASN A 151 17.47 4.24 -12.19
N LYS A 152 17.77 2.98 -12.09
CA LYS A 152 18.24 2.37 -10.85
C LYS A 152 19.70 2.75 -10.54
#